data_9c30453064a3db9d9ecdd416038eb1f6
#
_entry.id   9c30453064a3db9d9ecdd416038eb1f6
#
_cell.length_a   1.000
_cell.length_b   1.000
_cell.length_c   1.000
_cell.angle_alpha   90.00
_cell.angle_beta   90.00
_cell.angle_gamma   90.00
#
_symmetry.space_group_name_H-M   'P 1'
#
loop_
_entity.id
_entity.type
_entity.pdbx_description
1 polymer ?
#
loop_
_entity_poly.entity_id
_entity_poly.type
_entity_poly.pdbx_seq_one_letter_code
_entity_poly.pdbx_strand_id
1 'polypeptide(L)'
;LFSSAASDVYKRQVHRSTDKPLDVHLMIEEPEKWVETYAKAGAHTIIFHVEAVADDQAAVDLAQRIRDLGVRAAFSIKPGTAIAPWLDKLHHFDEVLVMSVEPGFGGQKFMPEMLEKVRMLRRSIDDQGLDTVIEIDGGISPETIGAAAEAGCDAFVAGSAVFKSDDPAGVVKQLRDLAAGA
;
A
#
# COMPACT_ATOMS: atom_id res chain seq x y z
N LEU A 1 -5.77 -20.15 3.17
CA LEU A 1 -4.98 -19.74 4.32
C LEU A 1 -3.50 -19.82 3.98
N PHE A 2 -2.93 -18.69 3.60
CA PHE A 2 -1.47 -18.61 3.56
C PHE A 2 -0.99 -18.58 5.01
N SER A 3 -0.28 -19.62 5.44
CA SER A 3 0.37 -19.63 6.74
C SER A 3 1.38 -18.47 6.78
N SER A 4 1.32 -17.66 7.83
CA SER A 4 2.22 -16.52 8.04
C SER A 4 3.70 -16.93 7.96
N ALA A 5 4.06 -18.13 8.39
CA ALA A 5 5.42 -18.70 8.32
C ALA A 5 5.89 -18.91 6.86
N ALA A 6 5.01 -19.37 5.94
CA ALA A 6 5.36 -19.53 4.53
C ALA A 6 5.56 -18.18 3.84
N SER A 7 4.77 -17.17 4.21
CA SER A 7 4.90 -15.80 3.71
C SER A 7 6.24 -15.15 4.12
N ASP A 8 6.68 -15.35 5.35
CA ASP A 8 7.96 -14.85 5.87
C ASP A 8 9.17 -15.45 5.13
N VAL A 9 9.18 -16.76 4.91
CA VAL A 9 10.24 -17.44 4.14
C VAL A 9 10.32 -16.90 2.70
N TYR A 10 9.18 -16.70 2.05
CA TYR A 10 9.12 -16.15 0.70
C TYR A 10 9.67 -14.71 0.63
N LYS A 11 9.33 -13.85 1.58
CA LYS A 11 9.82 -12.46 1.62
C LYS A 11 11.34 -12.38 1.82
N ARG A 12 11.91 -13.25 2.65
CA ARG A 12 13.38 -13.36 2.78
C ARG A 12 14.05 -13.78 1.47
N GLN A 13 13.42 -14.63 0.68
CA GLN A 13 13.93 -15.03 -0.63
C GLN A 13 13.89 -13.87 -1.60
N VAL A 14 12.78 -13.11 -1.65
CA VAL A 14 12.67 -11.92 -2.50
C VAL A 14 13.71 -10.87 -2.09
N HIS A 15 13.84 -10.57 -0.80
CA HIS A 15 14.84 -9.62 -0.30
C HIS A 15 16.28 -9.96 -0.71
N ARG A 16 16.63 -11.26 -0.77
CA ARG A 16 17.95 -11.72 -1.25
C ARG A 16 18.13 -11.61 -2.76
N SER A 17 17.05 -11.43 -3.50
CA SER A 17 17.04 -11.44 -4.97
C SER A 17 16.96 -10.04 -5.59
N THR A 18 16.80 -9.00 -4.76
CA THR A 18 16.67 -7.61 -5.23
C THR A 18 17.20 -6.61 -4.22
N ASP A 19 17.75 -5.50 -4.72
CA ASP A 19 18.13 -4.32 -3.93
C ASP A 19 16.97 -3.28 -3.86
N LYS A 20 15.80 -3.60 -4.41
CA LYS A 20 14.64 -2.72 -4.37
C LYS A 20 14.00 -2.73 -2.99
N PRO A 21 13.42 -1.59 -2.54
CA PRO A 21 12.63 -1.56 -1.31
C PRO A 21 11.45 -2.53 -1.43
N LEU A 22 11.12 -3.18 -0.32
CA LEU A 22 10.02 -4.13 -0.24
C LEU A 22 8.89 -3.53 0.61
N ASP A 23 7.79 -3.22 -0.04
CA ASP A 23 6.56 -2.83 0.64
C ASP A 23 5.75 -4.10 0.95
N VAL A 24 5.44 -4.26 2.23
CA VAL A 24 4.85 -5.48 2.75
C VAL A 24 3.42 -5.20 3.20
N HIS A 25 2.46 -5.48 2.33
CA HIS A 25 1.05 -5.35 2.63
C HIS A 25 0.53 -6.58 3.39
N LEU A 26 0.13 -6.36 4.64
CA LEU A 26 -0.36 -7.39 5.56
C LEU A 26 -1.89 -7.49 5.51
N MET A 27 -2.41 -8.44 4.74
CA MET A 27 -3.83 -8.81 4.74
C MET A 27 -4.10 -9.91 5.78
N ILE A 28 -3.82 -9.63 7.05
CA ILE A 28 -3.91 -10.59 8.16
C ILE A 28 -4.62 -9.96 9.36
N GLU A 29 -5.19 -10.79 10.21
CA GLU A 29 -5.68 -10.40 11.53
C GLU A 29 -4.52 -10.21 12.51
N GLU A 30 -4.69 -9.35 13.50
CA GLU A 30 -3.73 -9.11 14.58
C GLU A 30 -2.31 -8.78 14.05
N PRO A 31 -2.16 -7.76 13.15
CA PRO A 31 -0.88 -7.43 12.51
C PRO A 31 0.22 -7.12 13.53
N GLU A 32 -0.13 -6.64 14.72
CA GLU A 32 0.77 -6.34 15.82
C GLU A 32 1.60 -7.56 16.28
N LYS A 33 1.12 -8.76 16.05
CA LYS A 33 1.86 -10.01 16.38
C LYS A 33 2.98 -10.31 15.37
N TRP A 34 2.94 -9.69 14.19
CA TRP A 34 3.76 -10.09 13.05
C TRP A 34 4.78 -9.05 12.59
N VAL A 35 4.61 -7.77 12.94
CA VAL A 35 5.46 -6.67 12.44
C VAL A 35 6.95 -6.91 12.67
N GLU A 36 7.36 -7.45 13.82
CA GLU A 36 8.77 -7.77 14.08
C GLU A 36 9.33 -8.87 13.15
N THR A 37 8.50 -9.85 12.84
CA THR A 37 8.88 -10.94 11.92
C THR A 37 9.13 -10.40 10.53
N TYR A 38 8.26 -9.51 10.03
CA TYR A 38 8.41 -8.93 8.71
C TYR A 38 9.52 -7.88 8.64
N ALA A 39 9.72 -7.11 9.69
CA ALA A 39 10.86 -6.20 9.80
C ALA A 39 12.19 -6.98 9.70
N LYS A 40 12.33 -8.08 10.46
CA LYS A 40 13.50 -8.97 10.39
C LYS A 40 13.66 -9.69 9.04
N ALA A 41 12.58 -9.85 8.29
CA ALA A 41 12.60 -10.43 6.95
C ALA A 41 13.08 -9.45 5.87
N GLY A 42 13.30 -8.16 6.21
CA GLY A 42 13.81 -7.14 5.31
C GLY A 42 12.74 -6.26 4.69
N ALA A 43 11.57 -6.10 5.33
CA ALA A 43 10.59 -5.13 4.90
C ALA A 43 11.18 -3.71 4.98
N HIS A 44 10.95 -2.91 3.93
CA HIS A 44 11.24 -1.48 3.91
C HIS A 44 10.04 -0.68 4.46
N THR A 45 8.85 -1.05 4.04
CA THR A 45 7.57 -0.53 4.54
C THR A 45 6.70 -1.70 5.01
N ILE A 46 6.00 -1.55 6.12
CA ILE A 46 4.95 -2.47 6.56
C ILE A 46 3.62 -1.73 6.52
N ILE A 47 2.68 -2.28 5.74
CA ILE A 47 1.35 -1.73 5.52
C ILE A 47 0.35 -2.67 6.21
N PHE A 48 -0.40 -2.18 7.18
CA PHE A 48 -1.45 -2.95 7.85
C PHE A 48 -2.82 -2.33 7.62
N HIS A 49 -3.87 -3.12 7.67
CA HIS A 49 -5.23 -2.62 7.55
C HIS A 49 -5.70 -1.99 8.86
N VAL A 50 -6.27 -0.78 8.80
CA VAL A 50 -6.88 -0.14 9.98
C VAL A 50 -8.05 -0.95 10.55
N GLU A 51 -8.72 -1.73 9.70
CA GLU A 51 -9.80 -2.61 10.10
C GLU A 51 -9.33 -3.88 10.85
N ALA A 52 -8.01 -4.11 10.91
CA ALA A 52 -7.42 -5.27 11.61
C ALA A 52 -6.88 -4.94 13.00
N VAL A 53 -7.00 -3.68 13.44
CA VAL A 53 -6.61 -3.21 14.77
C VAL A 53 -7.83 -2.78 15.57
N ALA A 54 -7.67 -2.63 16.88
CA ALA A 54 -8.81 -2.40 17.79
C ALA A 54 -9.49 -1.04 17.61
N ASP A 55 -8.69 0.02 17.39
CA ASP A 55 -9.14 1.40 17.23
C ASP A 55 -8.03 2.27 16.60
N ASP A 56 -8.33 3.55 16.38
CA ASP A 56 -7.40 4.53 15.80
C ASP A 56 -6.11 4.70 16.62
N GLN A 57 -6.20 4.66 17.96
CA GLN A 57 -5.03 4.77 18.83
C GLN A 57 -4.13 3.54 18.69
N ALA A 58 -4.70 2.35 18.63
CA ALA A 58 -3.97 1.11 18.40
C ALA A 58 -3.24 1.14 17.04
N ALA A 59 -3.83 1.76 16.01
CA ALA A 59 -3.17 1.95 14.73
C ALA A 59 -1.96 2.89 14.83
N VAL A 60 -2.09 4.00 15.55
CA VAL A 60 -0.98 4.96 15.79
C VAL A 60 0.14 4.30 16.61
N ASP A 61 -0.21 3.57 17.65
CA ASP A 61 0.76 2.86 18.51
C ASP A 61 1.51 1.77 17.70
N LEU A 62 0.79 1.06 16.81
CA LEU A 62 1.40 0.07 15.93
C LEU A 62 2.34 0.72 14.91
N ALA A 63 1.96 1.88 14.34
CA ALA A 63 2.83 2.64 13.45
C ALA A 63 4.12 3.07 14.15
N GLN A 64 4.02 3.58 15.37
CA GLN A 64 5.21 3.94 16.16
C GLN A 64 6.11 2.72 16.41
N ARG A 65 5.53 1.58 16.80
CA ARG A 65 6.27 0.34 17.00
C ARG A 65 6.99 -0.13 15.72
N ILE A 66 6.36 -0.02 14.55
CA ILE A 66 6.99 -0.33 13.26
C ILE A 66 8.18 0.60 13.01
N ARG A 67 8.03 1.91 13.25
CA ARG A 67 9.11 2.89 13.12
C ARG A 67 10.28 2.61 14.08
N ASP A 68 10.00 2.19 15.30
CA ASP A 68 11.02 1.81 16.30
C ASP A 68 11.85 0.59 15.85
N LEU A 69 11.32 -0.23 14.95
CA LEU A 69 12.05 -1.33 14.29
C LEU A 69 12.91 -0.85 13.10
N GLY A 70 12.92 0.44 12.79
CA GLY A 70 13.65 1.02 11.66
C GLY A 70 12.97 0.80 10.31
N VAL A 71 11.67 0.53 10.29
CA VAL A 71 10.86 0.26 9.10
C VAL A 71 9.82 1.37 8.94
N ARG A 72 9.50 1.75 7.69
CA ARG A 72 8.42 2.71 7.41
C ARG A 72 7.07 2.10 7.78
N ALA A 73 6.22 2.92 8.43
CA ALA A 73 4.89 2.50 8.85
C ALA A 73 3.83 3.04 7.91
N ALA A 74 2.97 2.16 7.42
CA ALA A 74 1.86 2.51 6.55
C ALA A 74 0.56 1.84 6.99
N PHE A 75 -0.56 2.47 6.66
CA PHE A 75 -1.85 1.83 6.81
C PHE A 75 -2.60 1.70 5.48
N SER A 76 -3.47 0.70 5.42
CA SER A 76 -4.40 0.48 4.31
C SER A 76 -5.84 0.65 4.76
N ILE A 77 -6.69 1.13 3.84
CA ILE A 77 -8.15 1.20 4.01
C ILE A 77 -8.87 0.44 2.91
N LYS A 78 -9.93 -0.29 3.31
CA LYS A 78 -10.84 -0.95 2.37
C LYS A 78 -11.74 0.03 1.63
N PRO A 79 -12.37 -0.37 0.52
CA PRO A 79 -13.32 0.48 -0.19
C PRO A 79 -14.44 1.03 0.71
N GLY A 80 -14.97 0.23 1.62
CA GLY A 80 -16.02 0.64 2.55
C GLY A 80 -15.59 1.52 3.72
N THR A 81 -14.28 1.67 3.97
CA THR A 81 -13.75 2.43 5.13
C THR A 81 -13.55 3.90 4.76
N ALA A 82 -14.12 4.82 5.54
CA ALA A 82 -13.94 6.25 5.32
C ALA A 82 -12.51 6.71 5.64
N ILE A 83 -11.94 7.60 4.79
CA ILE A 83 -10.61 8.17 5.02
C ILE A 83 -10.63 9.38 5.97
N ALA A 84 -11.75 10.08 6.07
CA ALA A 84 -11.86 11.33 6.81
C ALA A 84 -11.34 11.27 8.26
N PRO A 85 -11.61 10.22 9.07
CA PRO A 85 -11.09 10.11 10.43
C PRO A 85 -9.55 9.99 10.52
N TRP A 86 -8.87 9.73 9.41
CA TRP A 86 -7.43 9.49 9.36
C TRP A 86 -6.63 10.72 8.91
N LEU A 87 -7.29 11.76 8.35
CA LEU A 87 -6.62 12.91 7.75
C LEU A 87 -5.81 13.73 8.77
N ASP A 88 -6.24 13.82 10.02
CA ASP A 88 -5.52 14.49 11.10
C ASP A 88 -4.39 13.66 11.71
N LYS A 89 -4.32 12.36 11.38
CA LYS A 89 -3.34 11.39 11.90
C LYS A 89 -2.23 11.05 10.90
N LEU A 90 -2.27 11.63 9.69
CA LEU A 90 -1.32 11.28 8.61
C LEU A 90 0.15 11.44 9.02
N HIS A 91 0.47 12.38 9.90
CA HIS A 91 1.83 12.62 10.39
C HIS A 91 2.45 11.44 11.19
N HIS A 92 1.63 10.47 11.59
CA HIS A 92 2.09 9.22 12.21
C HIS A 92 2.51 8.17 11.19
N PHE A 93 2.22 8.37 9.89
CA PHE A 93 2.39 7.36 8.86
C PHE A 93 3.27 7.88 7.71
N ASP A 94 4.10 7.01 7.17
CA ASP A 94 4.98 7.30 6.04
C ASP A 94 4.27 7.08 4.71
N GLU A 95 3.17 6.29 4.72
CA GLU A 95 2.45 5.91 3.53
C GLU A 95 1.00 5.52 3.85
N VAL A 96 0.09 5.76 2.89
CA VAL A 96 -1.32 5.33 2.95
C VAL A 96 -1.66 4.56 1.69
N LEU A 97 -2.09 3.30 1.85
CA LEU A 97 -2.57 2.45 0.76
C LEU A 97 -4.09 2.53 0.65
N VAL A 98 -4.58 3.00 -0.48
CA VAL A 98 -6.01 3.00 -0.81
C VAL A 98 -6.34 1.75 -1.63
N MET A 99 -7.18 0.87 -1.09
CA MET A 99 -7.69 -0.27 -1.85
C MET A 99 -8.73 0.20 -2.87
N SER A 100 -8.49 -0.08 -4.14
CA SER A 100 -9.42 0.17 -5.25
C SER A 100 -10.12 -1.11 -5.75
N VAL A 101 -10.08 -2.15 -4.94
CA VAL A 101 -10.85 -3.41 -5.02
C VAL A 101 -11.09 -3.93 -3.61
N GLU A 102 -12.02 -4.86 -3.43
CA GLU A 102 -12.12 -5.57 -2.15
C GLU A 102 -10.88 -6.45 -1.93
N PRO A 103 -10.22 -6.37 -0.76
CA PRO A 103 -9.01 -7.16 -0.50
C PRO A 103 -9.31 -8.67 -0.51
N GLY A 104 -8.35 -9.47 -1.02
CA GLY A 104 -8.39 -10.93 -0.98
C GLY A 104 -8.45 -11.64 -2.32
N PHE A 105 -8.80 -10.98 -3.42
CA PHE A 105 -8.87 -11.60 -4.75
C PHE A 105 -8.16 -10.77 -5.81
N GLY A 106 -7.29 -11.40 -6.58
CA GLY A 106 -6.66 -10.76 -7.73
C GLY A 106 -7.59 -10.66 -8.95
N GLY A 107 -7.32 -9.70 -9.85
CA GLY A 107 -8.02 -9.58 -11.14
C GLY A 107 -9.41 -8.94 -11.07
N GLN A 108 -9.73 -8.25 -9.97
CA GLN A 108 -10.96 -7.47 -9.85
C GLN A 108 -10.89 -6.19 -10.67
N LYS A 109 -12.06 -5.62 -10.99
CA LYS A 109 -12.14 -4.34 -11.69
C LYS A 109 -11.79 -3.19 -10.75
N PHE A 110 -11.04 -2.24 -11.29
CA PHE A 110 -10.74 -0.97 -10.63
C PHE A 110 -12.02 -0.23 -10.23
N MET A 111 -12.04 0.30 -9.02
CA MET A 111 -13.13 1.10 -8.47
C MET A 111 -12.77 2.59 -8.55
N PRO A 112 -13.18 3.32 -9.60
CA PRO A 112 -12.76 4.71 -9.81
C PRO A 112 -13.28 5.67 -8.73
N GLU A 113 -14.33 5.32 -8.01
CA GLU A 113 -14.85 6.08 -6.87
C GLU A 113 -13.86 6.18 -5.71
N MET A 114 -12.89 5.27 -5.61
CA MET A 114 -11.83 5.32 -4.61
C MET A 114 -10.84 6.46 -4.84
N LEU A 115 -10.79 7.00 -6.05
CA LEU A 115 -9.97 8.18 -6.37
C LEU A 115 -10.40 9.44 -5.59
N GLU A 116 -11.63 9.49 -5.10
CA GLU A 116 -12.04 10.59 -4.22
C GLU A 116 -11.28 10.57 -2.88
N LYS A 117 -11.03 9.37 -2.33
CA LYS A 117 -10.20 9.23 -1.12
C LYS A 117 -8.75 9.67 -1.38
N VAL A 118 -8.21 9.32 -2.54
CA VAL A 118 -6.88 9.75 -2.97
C VAL A 118 -6.80 11.28 -3.03
N ARG A 119 -7.79 11.96 -3.65
CA ARG A 119 -7.82 13.43 -3.72
C ARG A 119 -7.95 14.08 -2.33
N MET A 120 -8.70 13.46 -1.42
CA MET A 120 -8.79 13.95 -0.03
C MET A 120 -7.46 13.81 0.70
N LEU A 121 -6.76 12.67 0.54
CA LEU A 121 -5.43 12.43 1.09
C LEU A 121 -4.43 13.45 0.54
N ARG A 122 -4.36 13.61 -0.79
CA ARG A 122 -3.41 14.53 -1.44
C ARG A 122 -3.57 15.95 -0.91
N ARG A 123 -4.81 16.46 -0.88
CA ARG A 123 -5.09 17.79 -0.31
C ARG A 123 -4.62 17.89 1.14
N SER A 124 -4.95 16.90 1.97
CA SER A 124 -4.59 16.93 3.39
C SER A 124 -3.08 16.83 3.62
N ILE A 125 -2.37 16.03 2.83
CA ILE A 125 -0.90 15.91 2.87
C ILE A 125 -0.25 17.24 2.48
N ASP A 126 -0.71 17.85 1.40
CA ASP A 126 -0.19 19.13 0.88
C ASP A 126 -0.47 20.27 1.89
N ASP A 127 -1.69 20.36 2.43
CA ASP A 127 -2.09 21.38 3.41
C ASP A 127 -1.29 21.27 4.73
N GLN A 128 -0.91 20.05 5.13
CA GLN A 128 -0.11 19.79 6.33
C GLN A 128 1.41 19.81 6.05
N GLY A 129 1.85 19.90 4.80
CA GLY A 129 3.27 19.87 4.41
C GLY A 129 3.95 18.54 4.76
N LEU A 130 3.26 17.41 4.57
CA LEU A 130 3.77 16.07 4.87
C LEU A 130 4.38 15.41 3.62
N ASP A 131 5.33 14.50 3.85
CA ASP A 131 5.96 13.66 2.81
C ASP A 131 5.32 12.26 2.73
N THR A 132 4.08 12.11 3.20
CA THR A 132 3.36 10.84 3.19
C THR A 132 3.03 10.40 1.76
N VAL A 133 3.44 9.19 1.40
CA VAL A 133 3.20 8.59 0.09
C VAL A 133 1.74 8.10 0.00
N ILE A 134 1.10 8.28 -1.15
CA ILE A 134 -0.20 7.67 -1.44
C ILE A 134 0.00 6.52 -2.42
N GLU A 135 -0.26 5.32 -1.95
CA GLU A 135 -0.26 4.10 -2.76
C GLU A 135 -1.69 3.67 -3.10
N ILE A 136 -1.87 3.02 -4.25
CA ILE A 136 -3.16 2.45 -4.66
C ILE A 136 -2.98 0.99 -5.10
N ASP A 137 -3.84 0.09 -4.58
CA ASP A 137 -3.85 -1.33 -4.94
C ASP A 137 -5.24 -1.76 -5.41
N GLY A 138 -5.27 -2.33 -6.61
CA GLY A 138 -6.44 -2.95 -7.19
C GLY A 138 -6.76 -2.47 -8.61
N GLY A 139 -6.70 -3.37 -9.58
CA GLY A 139 -7.10 -3.10 -10.97
C GLY A 139 -6.25 -2.08 -11.72
N ILE A 140 -5.00 -1.85 -11.27
CA ILE A 140 -4.06 -0.97 -11.97
C ILE A 140 -3.61 -1.62 -13.28
N SER A 141 -3.78 -0.86 -14.35
CA SER A 141 -3.49 -1.24 -15.73
C SER A 141 -3.18 0.01 -16.56
N PRO A 142 -2.74 -0.13 -17.84
CA PRO A 142 -2.55 1.03 -18.71
C PRO A 142 -3.77 1.94 -18.85
N GLU A 143 -4.99 1.40 -18.69
CA GLU A 143 -6.24 2.13 -18.81
C GLU A 143 -6.62 2.91 -17.52
N THR A 144 -6.07 2.54 -16.37
CA THR A 144 -6.50 3.09 -15.07
C THR A 144 -5.43 3.92 -14.36
N ILE A 145 -4.15 3.66 -14.64
CA ILE A 145 -3.03 4.27 -13.91
C ILE A 145 -2.97 5.79 -14.08
N GLY A 146 -3.27 6.32 -15.27
CA GLY A 146 -3.28 7.77 -15.51
C GLY A 146 -4.27 8.49 -14.59
N ALA A 147 -5.50 7.98 -14.50
CA ALA A 147 -6.51 8.57 -13.60
C ALA A 147 -6.10 8.50 -12.13
N ALA A 148 -5.40 7.44 -11.70
CA ALA A 148 -4.89 7.31 -10.34
C ALA A 148 -3.75 8.31 -10.07
N ALA A 149 -2.84 8.51 -11.02
CA ALA A 149 -1.77 9.51 -10.94
C ALA A 149 -2.32 10.94 -10.92
N GLU A 150 -3.27 11.28 -11.81
CA GLU A 150 -3.97 12.57 -11.81
C GLU A 150 -4.71 12.86 -10.49
N ALA A 151 -5.21 11.82 -9.83
CA ALA A 151 -5.85 11.97 -8.52
C ALA A 151 -4.85 12.27 -7.39
N GLY A 152 -3.55 12.00 -7.59
CA GLY A 152 -2.47 12.28 -6.66
C GLY A 152 -1.80 11.05 -6.03
N CYS A 153 -1.92 9.86 -6.65
CA CYS A 153 -1.15 8.69 -6.23
C CYS A 153 0.33 8.83 -6.60
N ASP A 154 1.21 8.42 -5.69
CA ASP A 154 2.66 8.39 -5.85
C ASP A 154 3.16 6.98 -6.21
N ALA A 155 2.48 5.93 -5.72
CA ALA A 155 2.84 4.53 -5.89
C ALA A 155 1.65 3.68 -6.37
N PHE A 156 1.93 2.62 -7.14
CA PHE A 156 0.91 1.84 -7.83
C PHE A 156 1.23 0.35 -7.74
N VAL A 157 0.31 -0.45 -7.21
CA VAL A 157 0.43 -1.90 -7.17
C VAL A 157 -0.23 -2.50 -8.42
N ALA A 158 0.59 -3.03 -9.32
CA ALA A 158 0.14 -3.67 -10.56
C ALA A 158 0.55 -5.15 -10.57
N GLY A 159 -0.40 -6.04 -10.28
CA GLY A 159 -0.17 -7.49 -10.28
C GLY A 159 -0.50 -8.13 -11.63
N SER A 160 -1.78 -8.38 -11.88
CA SER A 160 -2.22 -9.16 -13.04
C SER A 160 -1.87 -8.52 -14.40
N ALA A 161 -1.87 -7.19 -14.49
CA ALA A 161 -1.49 -6.49 -15.71
C ALA A 161 -0.02 -6.76 -16.11
N VAL A 162 0.86 -6.90 -15.12
CA VAL A 162 2.29 -7.18 -15.33
C VAL A 162 2.53 -8.68 -15.52
N PHE A 163 2.10 -9.51 -14.55
CA PHE A 163 2.47 -10.93 -14.50
C PHE A 163 1.74 -11.83 -15.48
N LYS A 164 0.63 -11.38 -16.11
CA LYS A 164 -0.06 -12.10 -17.18
C LYS A 164 0.37 -11.65 -18.58
N SER A 165 1.25 -10.66 -18.67
CA SER A 165 1.79 -10.18 -19.94
C SER A 165 2.91 -11.08 -20.44
N ASP A 166 3.04 -11.18 -21.76
CA ASP A 166 4.19 -11.82 -22.43
C ASP A 166 5.46 -10.97 -22.33
N ASP A 167 5.33 -9.66 -22.05
CA ASP A 167 6.42 -8.71 -21.81
C ASP A 167 6.21 -7.90 -20.50
N PRO A 168 6.44 -8.51 -19.33
CA PRO A 168 6.28 -7.80 -18.05
C PRO A 168 7.13 -6.52 -17.92
N ALA A 169 8.36 -6.53 -18.46
CA ALA A 169 9.24 -5.37 -18.38
C ALA A 169 8.72 -4.20 -19.22
N GLY A 170 8.20 -4.49 -20.42
CA GLY A 170 7.56 -3.48 -21.28
C GLY A 170 6.32 -2.89 -20.63
N VAL A 171 5.49 -3.73 -19.99
CA VAL A 171 4.30 -3.24 -19.25
C VAL A 171 4.69 -2.35 -18.09
N VAL A 172 5.70 -2.71 -17.28
CA VAL A 172 6.18 -1.85 -16.19
C VAL A 172 6.67 -0.50 -16.72
N LYS A 173 7.40 -0.49 -17.84
CA LYS A 173 7.83 0.76 -18.49
C LYS A 173 6.63 1.59 -18.95
N GLN A 174 5.66 0.96 -19.62
CA GLN A 174 4.44 1.62 -20.09
C GLN A 174 3.65 2.25 -18.93
N LEU A 175 3.45 1.51 -17.85
CA LEU A 175 2.76 2.02 -16.67
C LEU A 175 3.47 3.23 -16.07
N ARG A 176 4.80 3.17 -15.96
CA ARG A 176 5.61 4.30 -15.47
C ARG A 176 5.46 5.53 -16.36
N ASP A 177 5.55 5.35 -17.68
CA ASP A 177 5.45 6.45 -18.65
C ASP A 177 4.04 7.10 -18.59
N LEU A 178 2.99 6.29 -18.45
CA LEU A 178 1.61 6.78 -18.31
C LEU A 178 1.38 7.53 -16.99
N ALA A 179 1.91 7.05 -15.88
CA ALA A 179 1.80 7.73 -14.60
C ALA A 179 2.58 9.06 -14.56
N ALA A 180 3.74 9.13 -15.23
CA ALA A 180 4.55 10.34 -15.29
C ALA A 180 4.01 11.40 -16.25
N GLY A 181 3.12 11.04 -17.17
CA GLY A 181 2.48 11.95 -18.13
C GLY A 181 1.11 12.47 -17.69
N ALA A 182 0.66 12.09 -16.50
CA ALA A 182 -0.64 12.44 -15.93
C ALA A 182 -0.61 13.78 -15.17
#